data_9c4f7fd5b273aab1780e722ac749ba6a
#
_entry.id   9c4f7fd5b273aab1780e722ac749ba6a
#
_cell.length_a   1.000
_cell.length_b   1.000
_cell.length_c   1.000
_cell.angle_alpha   90.00
_cell.angle_beta   90.00
_cell.angle_gamma   90.00
#
_symmetry.space_group_name_H-M   'P 1'
#
loop_
_entity.id
_entity.type
_entity.pdbx_description
1 polymer ?
#
loop_
_entity_poly.entity_id
_entity_poly.type
_entity_poly.pdbx_seq_one_letter_code
_entity_poly.pdbx_strand_id
1 'polypeptide(L)'
;MKKTNLLIIGSGPGGYRTASYAAQNGLEVTIIEKAQPGGTCLNAGCIPTKCLAHDAELRLTTSSLYETTPPLDFTKVMERKEGVINQLREGVSTLLSQPGIEFIIGEARFVSDHVVEVNGEQIEAEHIIIATGSRSKMPPFMSEEDFLSQSETAQNIVTSTELLSIAKVPNRLTIIGAGVIGMEFASAFSAFGSEVTVIEFMKECLPPIDSDIAKRLRKTLEKRGVTFYRQSAVKQILSPAESGQEYTTVVFDKKGKEDRIDTDLVLIATGRQANFDNIGIESTGIEVNAKGIVVNDNMETNVKGVYAIGDVNARQMLAHAATFQGFRAVNHILGKDDNIRLDIMPSAIFTYPEAACVGKTEDQCKAEEIKYSTRKGFYRANGKALSMEETEGMIKVLIAEDGSILGAHCYGAHSADLIQEVATLMNYDAKLDKIRDIIHIHPTLSEILQDALL
;
A
#
# COMPACT_ATOMS: atom_id res chain seq x y z
N MET A 1 22.48 27.22 -16.97
CA MET A 1 22.10 25.89 -16.48
C MET A 1 22.49 25.80 -15.03
N LYS A 2 21.54 25.50 -14.18
CA LYS A 2 21.73 25.36 -12.74
C LYS A 2 22.43 24.01 -12.44
N LYS A 3 23.19 23.93 -11.33
CA LYS A 3 23.86 22.68 -10.92
C LYS A 3 23.45 22.30 -9.49
N THR A 4 23.36 20.99 -9.20
CA THR A 4 23.08 20.44 -7.88
C THR A 4 23.83 19.12 -7.69
N ASN A 5 24.13 18.72 -6.45
CA ASN A 5 24.73 17.39 -6.21
C ASN A 5 23.71 16.29 -6.43
N LEU A 6 22.48 16.46 -5.92
CA LEU A 6 21.44 15.48 -6.01
C LEU A 6 20.12 16.12 -6.48
N LEU A 7 19.55 15.58 -7.54
CA LEU A 7 18.21 15.94 -8.01
C LEU A 7 17.27 14.77 -7.75
N ILE A 8 16.09 15.04 -7.16
CA ILE A 8 15.06 14.04 -6.88
C ILE A 8 13.79 14.40 -7.63
N ILE A 9 13.23 13.47 -8.39
CA ILE A 9 12.00 13.65 -9.15
C ILE A 9 10.85 12.94 -8.42
N GLY A 10 9.96 13.73 -7.80
CA GLY A 10 8.82 13.28 -7.00
C GLY A 10 9.05 13.42 -5.50
N SER A 11 8.07 13.96 -4.81
CA SER A 11 8.09 14.22 -3.35
C SER A 11 7.17 13.29 -2.55
N GLY A 12 6.95 12.06 -3.03
CA GLY A 12 6.34 11.00 -2.22
C GLY A 12 7.23 10.58 -1.04
N PRO A 13 6.83 9.57 -0.22
CA PRO A 13 7.60 9.12 0.96
C PRO A 13 9.07 8.79 0.66
N GLY A 14 9.34 8.17 -0.48
CA GLY A 14 10.71 7.97 -0.95
C GLY A 14 11.44 9.29 -1.18
N GLY A 15 10.84 10.22 -1.94
CA GLY A 15 11.49 11.47 -2.33
C GLY A 15 11.76 12.40 -1.17
N TYR A 16 10.73 12.82 -0.39
CA TYR A 16 10.92 13.82 0.66
C TYR A 16 11.80 13.29 1.83
N ARG A 17 11.70 12.01 2.18
CA ARG A 17 12.56 11.41 3.21
C ARG A 17 14.01 11.31 2.74
N THR A 18 14.21 10.94 1.48
CA THR A 18 15.54 10.87 0.88
C THR A 18 16.17 12.25 0.78
N ALA A 19 15.41 13.29 0.37
CA ALA A 19 15.89 14.66 0.32
C ALA A 19 16.39 15.14 1.68
N SER A 20 15.60 14.93 2.74
CA SER A 20 16.00 15.29 4.11
C SER A 20 17.26 14.50 4.56
N TYR A 21 17.31 13.21 4.30
CA TYR A 21 18.46 12.37 4.66
C TYR A 21 19.74 12.80 3.92
N ALA A 22 19.63 13.09 2.64
CA ALA A 22 20.76 13.55 1.81
C ALA A 22 21.30 14.90 2.28
N ALA A 23 20.41 15.87 2.54
CA ALA A 23 20.79 17.20 3.04
C ALA A 23 21.46 17.13 4.44
N GLN A 24 20.94 16.29 5.35
CA GLN A 24 21.57 16.00 6.65
C GLN A 24 22.96 15.38 6.53
N ASN A 25 23.26 14.72 5.41
CA ASN A 25 24.56 14.15 5.09
C ASN A 25 25.44 15.05 4.22
N GLY A 26 25.06 16.33 4.02
CA GLY A 26 25.89 17.35 3.40
C GLY A 26 25.75 17.50 1.89
N LEU A 27 24.75 16.86 1.26
CA LEU A 27 24.46 17.04 -0.16
C LEU A 27 23.56 18.26 -0.36
N GLU A 28 23.81 19.02 -1.44
CA GLU A 28 22.85 20.00 -1.95
C GLU A 28 21.81 19.28 -2.79
N VAL A 29 20.54 19.40 -2.37
CA VAL A 29 19.41 18.64 -2.97
C VAL A 29 18.46 19.60 -3.67
N THR A 30 18.14 19.29 -4.92
CA THR A 30 16.97 19.88 -5.61
C THR A 30 15.91 18.78 -5.72
N ILE A 31 14.70 19.02 -5.21
CA ILE A 31 13.58 18.09 -5.34
C ILE A 31 12.44 18.73 -6.11
N ILE A 32 11.92 18.03 -7.11
CA ILE A 32 10.87 18.51 -8.02
C ILE A 32 9.59 17.71 -7.78
N GLU A 33 8.46 18.40 -7.64
CA GLU A 33 7.14 17.80 -7.49
C GLU A 33 6.13 18.48 -8.41
N LYS A 34 5.36 17.72 -9.17
CA LYS A 34 4.38 18.27 -10.10
C LYS A 34 3.06 18.71 -9.48
N ALA A 35 2.76 18.22 -8.26
CA ALA A 35 1.48 18.50 -7.60
C ALA A 35 1.72 18.93 -6.14
N GLN A 36 1.14 18.20 -5.19
CA GLN A 36 1.25 18.51 -3.77
C GLN A 36 2.36 17.67 -3.11
N PRO A 37 3.13 18.23 -2.15
CA PRO A 37 4.13 17.47 -1.41
C PRO A 37 3.51 16.29 -0.65
N GLY A 38 4.28 15.18 -0.52
CA GLY A 38 3.85 13.98 0.16
C GLY A 38 3.40 12.83 -0.76
N GLY A 39 3.21 13.12 -2.07
CA GLY A 39 2.86 12.12 -3.10
C GLY A 39 1.54 11.39 -2.82
N THR A 40 1.32 10.27 -3.51
CA THR A 40 0.07 9.48 -3.41
C THR A 40 -0.21 9.02 -1.98
N CYS A 41 0.78 8.53 -1.24
CA CYS A 41 0.58 7.97 0.09
C CYS A 41 -0.09 8.96 1.06
N LEU A 42 0.37 10.21 1.10
CA LEU A 42 -0.17 11.23 1.97
C LEU A 42 -1.48 11.80 1.44
N ASN A 43 -1.55 12.10 0.14
CA ASN A 43 -2.65 12.90 -0.42
C ASN A 43 -3.84 12.06 -0.91
N ALA A 44 -3.61 10.84 -1.43
CA ALA A 44 -4.63 10.01 -2.08
C ALA A 44 -4.36 8.51 -1.93
N GLY A 45 -3.81 8.07 -0.80
CA GLY A 45 -3.44 6.68 -0.57
C GLY A 45 -3.49 6.27 0.88
N CYS A 46 -2.31 5.99 1.48
CA CYS A 46 -2.20 5.42 2.82
C CYS A 46 -2.95 6.21 3.88
N ILE A 47 -2.64 7.51 4.01
CA ILE A 47 -3.16 8.33 5.10
C ILE A 47 -4.69 8.50 5.03
N PRO A 48 -5.27 8.98 3.92
CA PRO A 48 -6.72 9.11 3.84
C PRO A 48 -7.46 7.79 4.00
N THR A 49 -6.94 6.68 3.45
CA THR A 49 -7.53 5.35 3.63
C THR A 49 -7.53 4.93 5.11
N LYS A 50 -6.44 5.19 5.85
CA LYS A 50 -6.34 4.85 7.29
C LYS A 50 -7.25 5.73 8.14
N CYS A 51 -7.53 6.97 7.71
CA CYS A 51 -8.59 7.77 8.34
C CYS A 51 -9.96 7.10 8.20
N LEU A 52 -10.31 6.63 6.99
CA LEU A 52 -11.57 5.91 6.78
C LEU A 52 -11.61 4.57 7.52
N ALA A 53 -10.52 3.81 7.52
CA ALA A 53 -10.43 2.53 8.23
C ALA A 53 -10.66 2.71 9.75
N HIS A 54 -10.05 3.73 10.34
CA HIS A 54 -10.24 4.07 11.77
C HIS A 54 -11.70 4.42 12.09
N ASP A 55 -12.36 5.27 11.30
CA ASP A 55 -13.75 5.64 11.53
C ASP A 55 -14.70 4.44 11.32
N ALA A 56 -14.36 3.54 10.39
CA ALA A 56 -15.06 2.29 10.16
C ALA A 56 -14.93 1.34 11.36
N GLU A 57 -13.73 1.18 11.90
CA GLU A 57 -13.46 0.40 13.11
C GLU A 57 -14.22 0.95 14.31
N LEU A 58 -14.15 2.27 14.59
CA LEU A 58 -14.92 2.90 15.67
C LEU A 58 -16.42 2.62 15.56
N ARG A 59 -16.97 2.69 14.34
CA ARG A 59 -18.38 2.40 14.11
C ARG A 59 -18.73 0.95 14.46
N LEU A 60 -17.87 -0.01 14.12
CA LEU A 60 -18.09 -1.43 14.39
C LEU A 60 -17.90 -1.77 15.87
N THR A 61 -16.85 -1.28 16.51
CA THR A 61 -16.50 -1.60 17.90
C THR A 61 -17.45 -0.95 18.91
N THR A 62 -17.97 0.24 18.60
CA THR A 62 -18.91 0.92 19.50
C THR A 62 -20.36 0.49 19.31
N SER A 63 -20.70 -0.21 18.23
CA SER A 63 -22.09 -0.59 17.93
C SER A 63 -22.72 -1.49 18.99
N SER A 64 -21.94 -2.34 19.66
CA SER A 64 -22.40 -3.22 20.73
C SER A 64 -22.75 -2.48 22.03
N LEU A 65 -22.30 -1.24 22.19
CA LEU A 65 -22.52 -0.42 23.39
C LEU A 65 -23.85 0.37 23.35
N TYR A 66 -24.53 0.37 22.20
CA TYR A 66 -25.74 1.16 21.99
C TYR A 66 -26.92 0.29 21.52
N GLU A 67 -28.13 0.60 21.95
CA GLU A 67 -29.36 -0.06 21.48
C GLU A 67 -29.55 0.14 19.96
N THR A 68 -29.16 1.30 19.46
CA THR A 68 -29.18 1.63 18.03
C THR A 68 -27.85 2.29 17.63
N THR A 69 -27.26 1.82 16.55
CA THR A 69 -26.05 2.47 16.01
C THR A 69 -26.41 3.87 15.51
N PRO A 70 -25.75 4.94 15.99
CA PRO A 70 -26.00 6.30 15.50
C PRO A 70 -25.84 6.41 13.98
N PRO A 71 -26.61 7.28 13.31
CA PRO A 71 -26.43 7.54 11.88
C PRO A 71 -25.02 8.06 11.61
N LEU A 72 -24.42 7.59 10.53
CA LEU A 72 -23.10 8.04 10.11
C LEU A 72 -23.19 9.47 9.53
N ASP A 73 -22.45 10.41 10.09
CA ASP A 73 -22.20 11.71 9.47
C ASP A 73 -20.93 11.62 8.61
N PHE A 74 -21.11 11.21 7.35
CA PHE A 74 -19.99 11.02 6.43
C PHE A 74 -19.26 12.33 6.10
N THR A 75 -19.93 13.48 6.20
CA THR A 75 -19.29 14.79 6.03
C THR A 75 -18.20 15.00 7.07
N LYS A 76 -18.48 14.69 8.34
CA LYS A 76 -17.47 14.78 9.41
C LYS A 76 -16.31 13.82 9.24
N VAL A 77 -16.57 12.60 8.75
CA VAL A 77 -15.50 11.65 8.39
C VAL A 77 -14.55 12.26 7.36
N MET A 78 -15.11 12.86 6.31
CA MET A 78 -14.33 13.47 5.24
C MET A 78 -13.60 14.73 5.71
N GLU A 79 -14.23 15.61 6.51
CA GLU A 79 -13.59 16.79 7.10
C GLU A 79 -12.41 16.41 8.00
N ARG A 80 -12.56 15.38 8.86
CA ARG A 80 -11.48 14.88 9.70
C ARG A 80 -10.31 14.36 8.84
N LYS A 81 -10.62 13.57 7.83
CA LYS A 81 -9.62 13.06 6.87
C LYS A 81 -8.83 14.21 6.22
N GLU A 82 -9.51 15.25 5.71
CA GLU A 82 -8.86 16.41 5.10
C GLU A 82 -8.00 17.18 6.11
N GLY A 83 -8.46 17.33 7.35
CA GLY A 83 -7.69 17.95 8.44
C GLY A 83 -6.36 17.22 8.68
N VAL A 84 -6.37 15.88 8.73
CA VAL A 84 -5.15 15.05 8.89
C VAL A 84 -4.21 15.20 7.70
N ILE A 85 -4.73 15.18 6.47
CA ILE A 85 -3.94 15.34 5.25
C ILE A 85 -3.24 16.71 5.26
N ASN A 86 -3.97 17.79 5.55
CA ASN A 86 -3.45 19.16 5.56
C ASN A 86 -2.33 19.31 6.60
N GLN A 87 -2.55 18.82 7.82
CA GLN A 87 -1.54 18.85 8.89
C GLN A 87 -0.24 18.13 8.49
N LEU A 88 -0.36 16.95 7.89
CA LEU A 88 0.81 16.19 7.44
C LEU A 88 1.49 16.82 6.23
N ARG A 89 0.74 17.44 5.33
CA ARG A 89 1.28 18.18 4.18
C ARG A 89 2.11 19.39 4.64
N GLU A 90 1.65 20.11 5.65
CA GLU A 90 2.41 21.20 6.29
C GLU A 90 3.72 20.68 6.89
N GLY A 91 3.67 19.52 7.56
CA GLY A 91 4.87 18.85 8.09
C GLY A 91 5.89 18.49 7.00
N VAL A 92 5.43 17.94 5.87
CA VAL A 92 6.31 17.63 4.73
C VAL A 92 6.86 18.92 4.11
N SER A 93 6.05 19.97 3.96
CA SER A 93 6.50 21.27 3.44
C SER A 93 7.58 21.89 4.34
N THR A 94 7.42 21.79 5.66
CA THR A 94 8.42 22.23 6.63
C THR A 94 9.72 21.43 6.48
N LEU A 95 9.63 20.13 6.30
CA LEU A 95 10.80 19.25 6.07
C LEU A 95 11.55 19.65 4.79
N LEU A 96 10.82 19.93 3.71
CA LEU A 96 11.38 20.33 2.43
C LEU A 96 11.93 21.79 2.40
N SER A 97 11.62 22.59 3.44
CA SER A 97 12.15 23.95 3.62
C SER A 97 13.46 23.98 4.43
N GLN A 98 14.03 22.84 4.80
CA GLN A 98 15.28 22.75 5.55
C GLN A 98 16.47 23.25 4.72
N PRO A 99 17.53 23.79 5.36
CA PRO A 99 18.77 24.14 4.68
C PRO A 99 19.35 22.97 3.88
N GLY A 100 19.87 23.25 2.69
CA GLY A 100 20.40 22.24 1.76
C GLY A 100 19.37 21.60 0.86
N ILE A 101 18.08 21.97 0.98
CA ILE A 101 17.01 21.49 0.09
C ILE A 101 16.39 22.66 -0.66
N GLU A 102 16.34 22.54 -1.96
CA GLU A 102 15.55 23.41 -2.82
C GLU A 102 14.35 22.63 -3.37
N PHE A 103 13.16 23.11 -3.07
CA PHE A 103 11.90 22.50 -3.50
C PHE A 103 11.28 23.27 -4.65
N ILE A 104 11.06 22.61 -5.78
CA ILE A 104 10.49 23.20 -7.01
C ILE A 104 9.17 22.51 -7.33
N ILE A 105 8.12 23.32 -7.48
CA ILE A 105 6.84 22.83 -8.02
C ILE A 105 6.91 22.96 -9.55
N GLY A 106 6.75 21.81 -10.23
CA GLY A 106 6.77 21.74 -11.68
C GLY A 106 6.89 20.30 -12.18
N GLU A 107 6.68 20.12 -13.46
CA GLU A 107 6.78 18.82 -14.12
C GLU A 107 8.21 18.64 -14.64
N ALA A 108 8.90 17.60 -14.12
CA ALA A 108 10.28 17.30 -14.48
C ALA A 108 10.34 16.44 -15.74
N ARG A 109 11.25 16.77 -16.67
CA ARG A 109 11.50 15.96 -17.86
C ARG A 109 13.01 15.85 -18.13
N PHE A 110 13.49 14.65 -18.39
CA PHE A 110 14.86 14.43 -18.84
C PHE A 110 15.10 15.06 -20.21
N VAL A 111 16.20 15.78 -20.33
CA VAL A 111 16.77 16.28 -21.59
C VAL A 111 17.92 15.38 -22.03
N SER A 112 18.69 14.91 -21.05
CA SER A 112 19.73 13.87 -21.20
C SER A 112 19.83 13.09 -19.88
N ASP A 113 20.76 12.14 -19.80
CA ASP A 113 20.97 11.27 -18.64
C ASP A 113 21.21 12.02 -17.30
N HIS A 114 21.81 13.20 -17.32
CA HIS A 114 22.08 14.02 -16.13
C HIS A 114 21.49 15.44 -16.19
N VAL A 115 20.62 15.76 -17.17
CA VAL A 115 19.99 17.07 -17.31
C VAL A 115 18.48 16.90 -17.32
N VAL A 116 17.83 17.60 -16.38
CA VAL A 116 16.36 17.62 -16.23
C VAL A 116 15.86 19.06 -16.45
N GLU A 117 14.80 19.20 -17.23
CA GLU A 117 14.09 20.45 -17.41
C GLU A 117 12.86 20.51 -16.51
N VAL A 118 12.65 21.66 -15.87
CA VAL A 118 11.44 21.99 -15.12
C VAL A 118 11.13 23.47 -15.31
N ASN A 119 9.87 23.82 -15.60
CA ASN A 119 9.41 25.20 -15.81
C ASN A 119 10.24 26.00 -16.85
N GLY A 120 10.81 25.33 -17.87
CA GLY A 120 11.65 25.91 -18.89
C GLY A 120 13.11 26.17 -18.47
N GLU A 121 13.50 25.77 -17.25
CA GLU A 121 14.89 25.81 -16.77
C GLU A 121 15.53 24.44 -16.76
N GLN A 122 16.79 24.34 -17.17
CA GLN A 122 17.56 23.11 -17.15
C GLN A 122 18.45 23.05 -15.92
N ILE A 123 18.43 21.89 -15.25
CA ILE A 123 19.22 21.59 -14.07
C ILE A 123 20.11 20.39 -14.39
N GLU A 124 21.43 20.57 -14.27
CA GLU A 124 22.44 19.51 -14.34
C GLU A 124 22.69 18.98 -12.93
N ALA A 125 22.62 17.66 -12.74
CA ALA A 125 22.84 17.02 -11.46
C ALA A 125 23.97 15.98 -11.54
N GLU A 126 24.79 15.90 -10.48
CA GLU A 126 25.81 14.85 -10.36
C GLU A 126 25.12 13.48 -10.18
N HIS A 127 24.04 13.47 -9.42
CA HIS A 127 23.20 12.29 -9.17
C HIS A 127 21.72 12.61 -9.34
N ILE A 128 20.96 11.64 -9.85
CA ILE A 128 19.51 11.78 -10.00
C ILE A 128 18.81 10.58 -9.34
N ILE A 129 17.78 10.85 -8.55
CA ILE A 129 16.89 9.81 -8.01
C ILE A 129 15.49 10.00 -8.59
N ILE A 130 15.03 8.98 -9.32
CA ILE A 130 13.67 8.91 -9.86
C ILE A 130 12.77 8.30 -8.78
N ALA A 131 11.84 9.11 -8.25
CA ALA A 131 10.89 8.74 -7.19
C ALA A 131 9.43 9.05 -7.59
N THR A 132 9.12 8.87 -8.86
CA THR A 132 7.84 9.24 -9.49
C THR A 132 6.67 8.34 -9.11
N GLY A 133 6.94 7.23 -8.42
CA GLY A 133 5.93 6.36 -7.82
C GLY A 133 5.15 5.52 -8.83
N SER A 134 3.84 5.42 -8.62
CA SER A 134 2.94 4.57 -9.40
C SER A 134 1.58 5.23 -9.57
N ARG A 135 0.78 4.70 -10.53
CA ARG A 135 -0.63 5.04 -10.74
C ARG A 135 -1.51 3.79 -10.69
N SER A 136 -2.82 3.96 -10.62
CA SER A 136 -3.77 2.85 -10.71
C SER A 136 -3.61 2.14 -12.04
N LYS A 137 -3.58 0.80 -12.00
CA LYS A 137 -3.51 -0.03 -13.21
C LYS A 137 -4.93 -0.29 -13.71
N MET A 138 -5.19 0.06 -14.95
CA MET A 138 -6.46 -0.27 -15.58
C MET A 138 -6.56 -1.76 -15.91
N PRO A 139 -7.76 -2.35 -15.78
CA PRO A 139 -7.99 -3.74 -16.16
C PRO A 139 -7.94 -3.90 -17.69
N PRO A 140 -7.71 -5.13 -18.21
CA PRO A 140 -7.55 -5.36 -19.65
C PRO A 140 -8.75 -4.98 -20.52
N PHE A 141 -9.95 -4.85 -19.94
CA PHE A 141 -11.18 -4.51 -20.65
C PHE A 141 -11.45 -2.99 -20.71
N MET A 142 -10.58 -2.16 -20.13
CA MET A 142 -10.74 -0.69 -20.05
C MET A 142 -9.39 -0.01 -20.23
N SER A 143 -9.28 0.89 -21.19
CA SER A 143 -8.10 1.76 -21.31
C SER A 143 -8.14 2.91 -20.31
N GLU A 144 -7.02 3.61 -20.13
CA GLU A 144 -6.96 4.83 -19.31
C GLU A 144 -7.81 5.95 -19.93
N GLU A 145 -7.85 6.05 -21.27
CA GLU A 145 -8.67 7.00 -22.02
C GLU A 145 -10.17 6.72 -21.82
N ASP A 146 -10.59 5.45 -21.91
CA ASP A 146 -11.97 5.05 -21.63
C ASP A 146 -12.37 5.37 -20.18
N PHE A 147 -11.48 5.11 -19.21
CA PHE A 147 -11.72 5.45 -17.81
C PHE A 147 -11.91 6.96 -17.60
N LEU A 148 -11.03 7.79 -18.15
CA LEU A 148 -11.11 9.25 -18.02
C LEU A 148 -12.42 9.77 -18.65
N SER A 149 -12.76 9.31 -19.85
CA SER A 149 -14.01 9.69 -20.53
C SER A 149 -15.25 9.31 -19.73
N GLN A 150 -15.29 8.11 -19.14
CA GLN A 150 -16.43 7.64 -18.36
C GLN A 150 -16.50 8.32 -16.98
N SER A 151 -15.37 8.60 -16.34
CA SER A 151 -15.34 9.27 -15.04
C SER A 151 -15.82 10.73 -15.12
N GLU A 152 -15.55 11.42 -16.22
CA GLU A 152 -16.03 12.79 -16.46
C GLU A 152 -17.54 12.85 -16.73
N THR A 153 -18.08 11.86 -17.45
CA THR A 153 -19.48 11.86 -17.91
C THR A 153 -20.46 11.27 -16.90
N ALA A 154 -20.09 10.19 -16.20
CA ALA A 154 -21.02 9.42 -15.37
C ALA A 154 -20.64 9.36 -13.88
N GLN A 155 -19.40 9.64 -13.50
CA GLN A 155 -18.85 9.58 -12.13
C GLN A 155 -19.14 8.27 -11.36
N ASN A 156 -19.51 7.19 -12.07
CA ASN A 156 -19.90 5.91 -11.47
C ASN A 156 -18.77 4.87 -11.48
N ILE A 157 -17.61 5.21 -12.06
CA ILE A 157 -16.42 4.38 -12.07
C ILE A 157 -15.28 5.21 -11.51
N VAL A 158 -14.61 4.69 -10.48
CA VAL A 158 -13.55 5.39 -9.75
C VAL A 158 -12.36 4.48 -9.52
N THR A 159 -11.18 5.07 -9.36
CA THR A 159 -10.05 4.42 -8.71
C THR A 159 -10.03 4.74 -7.22
N SER A 160 -9.01 4.28 -6.50
CA SER A 160 -8.81 4.61 -5.09
C SER A 160 -8.67 6.11 -4.84
N THR A 161 -8.18 6.88 -5.83
CA THR A 161 -7.99 8.32 -5.71
C THR A 161 -9.32 9.06 -5.65
N GLU A 162 -10.21 8.80 -6.59
CA GLU A 162 -11.53 9.44 -6.66
C GLU A 162 -12.43 8.96 -5.51
N LEU A 163 -12.37 7.66 -5.15
CA LEU A 163 -13.14 7.11 -4.03
C LEU A 163 -12.85 7.83 -2.70
N LEU A 164 -11.62 8.27 -2.48
CA LEU A 164 -11.23 9.05 -1.30
C LEU A 164 -11.77 10.48 -1.28
N SER A 165 -12.47 10.91 -2.34
CA SER A 165 -13.02 12.29 -2.48
C SER A 165 -14.54 12.30 -2.69
N ILE A 166 -15.24 11.16 -2.56
CA ILE A 166 -16.70 11.12 -2.74
C ILE A 166 -17.43 11.88 -1.64
N ALA A 167 -18.57 12.47 -1.99
CA ALA A 167 -19.36 13.28 -1.06
C ALA A 167 -20.31 12.46 -0.16
N LYS A 168 -20.65 11.24 -0.56
CA LYS A 168 -21.60 10.37 0.16
C LYS A 168 -21.21 8.89 0.04
N VAL A 169 -21.59 8.10 1.02
CA VAL A 169 -21.45 6.64 0.97
C VAL A 169 -22.41 6.09 -0.11
N PRO A 170 -21.93 5.30 -1.10
CA PRO A 170 -22.81 4.65 -2.07
C PRO A 170 -23.63 3.55 -1.39
N ASN A 171 -24.87 3.34 -1.79
CA ASN A 171 -25.67 2.24 -1.24
C ASN A 171 -25.09 0.88 -1.67
N ARG A 172 -24.67 0.77 -2.96
CA ARG A 172 -24.05 -0.44 -3.52
C ARG A 172 -22.69 -0.07 -4.11
N LEU A 173 -21.66 -0.77 -3.65
CA LEU A 173 -20.29 -0.60 -4.12
C LEU A 173 -19.77 -1.92 -4.68
N THR A 174 -19.44 -1.95 -5.96
CA THR A 174 -18.76 -3.08 -6.58
C THR A 174 -17.27 -2.78 -6.72
N ILE A 175 -16.42 -3.66 -6.17
CA ILE A 175 -14.97 -3.54 -6.18
C ILE A 175 -14.38 -4.59 -7.12
N ILE A 176 -13.59 -4.16 -8.09
CA ILE A 176 -12.88 -5.03 -9.02
C ILE A 176 -11.44 -5.19 -8.56
N GLY A 177 -11.13 -6.39 -8.03
CA GLY A 177 -9.85 -6.75 -7.44
C GLY A 177 -9.87 -6.83 -5.91
N ALA A 178 -9.45 -7.98 -5.37
CA ALA A 178 -9.35 -8.25 -3.92
C ALA A 178 -7.89 -8.19 -3.43
N GLY A 179 -7.10 -7.27 -3.98
CA GLY A 179 -5.80 -6.88 -3.44
C GLY A 179 -5.94 -6.01 -2.18
N VAL A 180 -4.82 -5.50 -1.65
CA VAL A 180 -4.79 -4.69 -0.42
C VAL A 180 -5.79 -3.53 -0.48
N ILE A 181 -5.75 -2.73 -1.55
CA ILE A 181 -6.62 -1.55 -1.73
C ILE A 181 -8.10 -1.98 -1.74
N GLY A 182 -8.46 -2.99 -2.55
CA GLY A 182 -9.84 -3.45 -2.65
C GLY A 182 -10.39 -3.99 -1.33
N MET A 183 -9.57 -4.72 -0.57
CA MET A 183 -9.98 -5.30 0.72
C MET A 183 -10.11 -4.23 1.83
N GLU A 184 -9.24 -3.22 1.88
CA GLU A 184 -9.35 -2.10 2.82
C GLU A 184 -10.64 -1.31 2.58
N PHE A 185 -10.94 -0.97 1.33
CA PHE A 185 -12.20 -0.28 1.00
C PHE A 185 -13.44 -1.17 1.20
N ALA A 186 -13.35 -2.47 0.88
CA ALA A 186 -14.44 -3.40 1.18
C ALA A 186 -14.77 -3.42 2.68
N SER A 187 -13.74 -3.45 3.53
CA SER A 187 -13.89 -3.41 4.99
C SER A 187 -14.52 -2.08 5.46
N ALA A 188 -13.98 -0.94 5.00
CA ALA A 188 -14.42 0.38 5.44
C ALA A 188 -15.86 0.68 4.97
N PHE A 189 -16.16 0.48 3.69
CA PHE A 189 -17.47 0.83 3.14
C PHE A 189 -18.60 -0.10 3.61
N SER A 190 -18.30 -1.39 3.85
CA SER A 190 -19.29 -2.28 4.51
C SER A 190 -19.64 -1.81 5.93
N ALA A 191 -18.65 -1.31 6.68
CA ALA A 191 -18.90 -0.73 8.01
C ALA A 191 -19.67 0.59 7.93
N PHE A 192 -19.51 1.38 6.86
CA PHE A 192 -20.29 2.60 6.62
C PHE A 192 -21.71 2.34 6.14
N GLY A 193 -22.05 1.09 5.80
CA GLY A 193 -23.40 0.67 5.43
C GLY A 193 -23.63 0.43 3.95
N SER A 194 -22.60 0.44 3.11
CA SER A 194 -22.71 0.00 1.72
C SER A 194 -22.94 -1.51 1.62
N GLU A 195 -23.79 -1.93 0.71
CA GLU A 195 -23.78 -3.30 0.18
C GLU A 195 -22.55 -3.46 -0.72
N VAL A 196 -21.55 -4.23 -0.23
CA VAL A 196 -20.26 -4.35 -0.92
C VAL A 196 -20.15 -5.70 -1.63
N THR A 197 -19.84 -5.65 -2.92
CA THR A 197 -19.49 -6.82 -3.73
C THR A 197 -18.07 -6.70 -4.26
N VAL A 198 -17.27 -7.76 -4.08
CA VAL A 198 -15.88 -7.85 -4.56
C VAL A 198 -15.77 -8.92 -5.63
N ILE A 199 -15.27 -8.56 -6.82
CA ILE A 199 -15.03 -9.48 -7.92
C ILE A 199 -13.51 -9.65 -8.07
N GLU A 200 -13.05 -10.91 -7.93
CA GLU A 200 -11.63 -11.27 -7.94
C GLU A 200 -11.33 -12.36 -8.98
N PHE A 201 -10.35 -12.10 -9.82
CA PHE A 201 -9.88 -13.04 -10.84
C PHE A 201 -9.17 -14.26 -10.24
N MET A 202 -8.40 -14.04 -9.18
CA MET A 202 -7.61 -15.08 -8.53
C MET A 202 -8.47 -16.03 -7.69
N LYS A 203 -7.87 -17.17 -7.30
CA LYS A 203 -8.52 -18.17 -6.46
C LYS A 203 -8.76 -17.70 -5.03
N GLU A 204 -7.89 -16.83 -4.50
CA GLU A 204 -8.02 -16.23 -3.17
C GLU A 204 -7.64 -14.74 -3.20
N CYS A 205 -8.12 -13.99 -2.21
CA CYS A 205 -7.81 -12.58 -1.99
C CYS A 205 -6.37 -12.41 -1.47
N LEU A 206 -5.83 -11.19 -1.55
CA LEU A 206 -4.57 -10.81 -0.90
C LEU A 206 -3.37 -11.70 -1.24
N PRO A 207 -2.95 -11.82 -2.50
CA PRO A 207 -1.85 -12.68 -2.92
C PRO A 207 -0.53 -12.57 -2.12
N PRO A 208 -0.15 -11.39 -1.56
CA PRO A 208 1.07 -11.26 -0.77
C PRO A 208 1.02 -11.91 0.61
N ILE A 209 -0.16 -12.23 1.13
CA ILE A 209 -0.35 -12.84 2.45
C ILE A 209 -0.48 -14.36 2.32
N ASP A 210 -0.05 -15.07 3.37
CA ASP A 210 -0.27 -16.52 3.50
C ASP A 210 -1.75 -16.88 3.25
N SER A 211 -1.98 -17.87 2.41
CA SER A 211 -3.33 -18.20 1.93
C SER A 211 -4.30 -18.64 3.04
N ASP A 212 -3.82 -19.20 4.17
CA ASP A 212 -4.66 -19.54 5.33
C ASP A 212 -5.16 -18.25 6.02
N ILE A 213 -4.28 -17.25 6.17
CA ILE A 213 -4.63 -15.93 6.75
C ILE A 213 -5.60 -15.18 5.83
N ALA A 214 -5.27 -15.06 4.53
CA ALA A 214 -6.13 -14.39 3.55
C ALA A 214 -7.55 -14.96 3.52
N LYS A 215 -7.66 -16.31 3.52
CA LYS A 215 -8.94 -17.01 3.57
C LYS A 215 -9.74 -16.71 4.84
N ARG A 216 -9.07 -16.60 6.00
CA ARG A 216 -9.74 -16.31 7.28
C ARG A 216 -10.26 -14.88 7.29
N LEU A 217 -9.43 -13.92 6.90
CA LEU A 217 -9.83 -12.51 6.80
C LEU A 217 -11.03 -12.34 5.85
N ARG A 218 -10.98 -12.93 4.65
CA ARG A 218 -12.12 -12.89 3.73
C ARG A 218 -13.40 -13.45 4.36
N LYS A 219 -13.30 -14.60 5.04
CA LYS A 219 -14.46 -15.17 5.73
C LYS A 219 -15.02 -14.28 6.82
N THR A 220 -14.20 -13.51 7.51
CA THR A 220 -14.65 -12.52 8.48
C THR A 220 -15.43 -11.39 7.80
N LEU A 221 -14.97 -10.89 6.66
CA LEU A 221 -15.71 -9.91 5.86
C LEU A 221 -17.01 -10.48 5.27
N GLU A 222 -17.00 -11.75 4.81
CA GLU A 222 -18.21 -12.44 4.36
C GLU A 222 -19.28 -12.53 5.46
N LYS A 223 -18.89 -12.85 6.69
CA LYS A 223 -19.80 -12.83 7.86
C LYS A 223 -20.39 -11.44 8.15
N ARG A 224 -19.71 -10.36 7.73
CA ARG A 224 -20.17 -8.97 7.84
C ARG A 224 -20.98 -8.50 6.64
N GLY A 225 -21.32 -9.41 5.72
CA GLY A 225 -22.18 -9.11 4.59
C GLY A 225 -21.46 -8.73 3.29
N VAL A 226 -20.13 -8.75 3.24
CA VAL A 226 -19.40 -8.53 1.97
C VAL A 226 -19.54 -9.76 1.08
N THR A 227 -19.99 -9.57 -0.15
CA THR A 227 -20.11 -10.65 -1.16
C THR A 227 -18.83 -10.76 -1.97
N PHE A 228 -18.32 -11.99 -2.16
CA PHE A 228 -17.12 -12.27 -2.95
C PHE A 228 -17.40 -13.20 -4.12
N TYR A 229 -17.07 -12.73 -5.33
CA TYR A 229 -17.00 -13.52 -6.54
C TYR A 229 -15.53 -13.75 -6.89
N ARG A 230 -14.98 -14.91 -6.52
CA ARG A 230 -13.60 -15.32 -6.82
C ARG A 230 -13.55 -16.17 -8.07
N GLN A 231 -12.38 -16.23 -8.73
CA GLN A 231 -12.19 -16.89 -10.03
C GLN A 231 -13.22 -16.34 -11.05
N SER A 232 -13.39 -15.03 -11.05
CA SER A 232 -14.36 -14.30 -11.83
C SER A 232 -13.68 -13.17 -12.58
N ALA A 233 -13.83 -13.13 -13.89
CA ALA A 233 -13.21 -12.14 -14.76
C ALA A 233 -14.24 -11.10 -15.21
N VAL A 234 -14.08 -9.85 -14.81
CA VAL A 234 -14.90 -8.76 -15.34
C VAL A 234 -14.59 -8.57 -16.82
N LYS A 235 -15.64 -8.46 -17.64
CA LYS A 235 -15.57 -8.27 -19.10
C LYS A 235 -15.82 -6.84 -19.51
N GLN A 236 -16.80 -6.20 -18.88
CA GLN A 236 -17.15 -4.81 -19.17
C GLN A 236 -17.97 -4.20 -18.04
N ILE A 237 -18.02 -2.88 -18.04
CA ILE A 237 -18.88 -2.07 -17.19
C ILE A 237 -19.78 -1.27 -18.13
N LEU A 238 -21.09 -1.38 -17.93
CA LEU A 238 -22.08 -0.70 -18.74
C LEU A 238 -22.66 0.47 -17.93
N SER A 239 -22.66 1.64 -18.52
CA SER A 239 -23.37 2.80 -17.96
C SER A 239 -24.89 2.57 -17.96
N PRO A 240 -25.67 3.34 -17.19
CA PRO A 240 -27.14 3.30 -17.26
C PRO A 240 -27.70 3.46 -18.67
N ALA A 241 -27.08 4.32 -19.49
CA ALA A 241 -27.51 4.55 -20.88
C ALA A 241 -27.26 3.33 -21.78
N GLU A 242 -26.17 2.61 -21.58
CA GLU A 242 -25.80 1.43 -22.37
C GLU A 242 -26.57 0.17 -21.95
N SER A 243 -26.78 0.02 -20.64
CA SER A 243 -27.49 -1.15 -20.09
C SER A 243 -29.02 -1.04 -20.22
N GLY A 244 -29.55 0.18 -20.36
CA GLY A 244 -30.97 0.47 -20.26
C GLY A 244 -31.54 0.29 -18.84
N GLN A 245 -30.67 0.22 -17.82
CA GLN A 245 -31.02 0.10 -16.42
C GLN A 245 -30.90 1.45 -15.72
N GLU A 246 -31.37 1.53 -14.48
CA GLU A 246 -31.24 2.72 -13.63
C GLU A 246 -29.81 2.86 -13.05
N TYR A 247 -29.03 1.77 -13.05
CA TYR A 247 -27.75 1.64 -12.37
C TYR A 247 -26.63 1.23 -13.34
N THR A 248 -25.39 1.43 -12.92
CA THR A 248 -24.22 0.87 -13.60
C THR A 248 -24.23 -0.64 -13.45
N THR A 249 -24.01 -1.38 -14.56
CA THR A 249 -24.02 -2.85 -14.58
C THR A 249 -22.61 -3.37 -14.83
N VAL A 250 -22.09 -4.19 -13.91
CA VAL A 250 -20.82 -4.90 -14.07
C VAL A 250 -21.10 -6.29 -14.62
N VAL A 251 -20.55 -6.61 -15.79
CA VAL A 251 -20.66 -7.91 -16.45
C VAL A 251 -19.38 -8.70 -16.25
N PHE A 252 -19.49 -9.91 -15.75
CA PHE A 252 -18.33 -10.77 -15.48
C PHE A 252 -18.59 -12.24 -15.79
N ASP A 253 -17.51 -12.97 -16.03
CA ASP A 253 -17.53 -14.42 -16.21
C ASP A 253 -17.18 -15.12 -14.90
N LYS A 254 -17.99 -16.06 -14.49
CA LYS A 254 -17.72 -16.96 -13.36
C LYS A 254 -17.73 -18.40 -13.86
N LYS A 255 -16.55 -18.98 -14.04
CA LYS A 255 -16.38 -20.37 -14.49
C LYS A 255 -17.06 -20.66 -15.84
N GLY A 256 -16.96 -19.74 -16.79
CA GLY A 256 -17.54 -19.88 -18.12
C GLY A 256 -19.02 -19.49 -18.23
N LYS A 257 -19.62 -18.99 -17.16
CA LYS A 257 -21.00 -18.47 -17.15
C LYS A 257 -20.99 -16.98 -16.91
N GLU A 258 -21.62 -16.21 -17.79
CA GLU A 258 -21.83 -14.77 -17.62
C GLU A 258 -22.79 -14.49 -16.47
N ASP A 259 -22.45 -13.53 -15.64
CA ASP A 259 -23.27 -13.00 -14.54
C ASP A 259 -23.21 -11.46 -14.55
N ARG A 260 -24.15 -10.80 -13.87
CA ARG A 260 -24.28 -9.32 -13.86
C ARG A 260 -24.64 -8.82 -12.48
N ILE A 261 -24.11 -7.64 -12.14
CA ILE A 261 -24.38 -6.95 -10.88
C ILE A 261 -24.67 -5.48 -11.16
N ASP A 262 -25.80 -5.00 -10.64
CA ASP A 262 -26.16 -3.59 -10.69
C ASP A 262 -25.62 -2.89 -9.42
N THR A 263 -24.99 -1.74 -9.62
CA THR A 263 -24.26 -1.03 -8.56
C THR A 263 -24.36 0.49 -8.74
N ASP A 264 -24.21 1.24 -7.65
CA ASP A 264 -24.20 2.71 -7.70
C ASP A 264 -22.80 3.24 -8.05
N LEU A 265 -21.76 2.51 -7.60
CA LEU A 265 -20.35 2.89 -7.82
C LEU A 265 -19.49 1.66 -8.04
N VAL A 266 -18.55 1.76 -8.98
CA VAL A 266 -17.54 0.73 -9.27
C VAL A 266 -16.16 1.25 -8.89
N LEU A 267 -15.46 0.53 -8.02
CA LEU A 267 -14.05 0.78 -7.71
C LEU A 267 -13.14 -0.12 -8.54
N ILE A 268 -12.25 0.45 -9.33
CA ILE A 268 -11.14 -0.25 -9.99
C ILE A 268 -9.98 -0.37 -9.00
N ALA A 269 -9.71 -1.58 -8.52
CA ALA A 269 -8.66 -1.92 -7.57
C ALA A 269 -7.76 -3.06 -8.07
N THR A 270 -7.47 -3.09 -9.38
CA THR A 270 -6.73 -4.16 -10.08
C THR A 270 -5.21 -4.08 -9.96
N GLY A 271 -4.73 -3.26 -9.03
CA GLY A 271 -3.32 -3.07 -8.72
C GLY A 271 -2.78 -1.70 -9.14
N ARG A 272 -1.46 -1.58 -9.10
CA ARG A 272 -0.73 -0.36 -9.45
C ARG A 272 0.31 -0.66 -10.52
N GLN A 273 0.68 0.34 -11.31
CA GLN A 273 1.77 0.25 -12.28
C GLN A 273 2.75 1.40 -12.07
N ALA A 274 4.03 1.14 -12.31
CA ALA A 274 5.11 2.12 -12.19
C ALA A 274 4.84 3.34 -13.10
N ASN A 275 5.17 4.53 -12.59
CA ASN A 275 4.92 5.79 -13.28
C ASN A 275 6.23 6.40 -13.78
N PHE A 276 6.66 6.02 -14.97
CA PHE A 276 7.84 6.56 -15.65
C PHE A 276 7.54 7.12 -17.04
N ASP A 277 6.28 7.07 -17.46
CA ASP A 277 5.85 7.70 -18.70
C ASP A 277 5.93 9.24 -18.57
N ASN A 278 6.15 9.92 -19.68
CA ASN A 278 6.16 11.39 -19.79
C ASN A 278 7.31 12.12 -19.05
N ILE A 279 8.23 11.41 -18.40
CA ILE A 279 9.42 12.05 -17.80
C ILE A 279 10.61 12.14 -18.76
N GLY A 280 10.45 11.74 -20.04
CA GLY A 280 11.51 11.80 -21.05
C GLY A 280 12.59 10.73 -20.87
N ILE A 281 12.25 9.59 -20.24
CA ILE A 281 13.20 8.50 -19.91
C ILE A 281 13.86 7.91 -21.16
N GLU A 282 13.19 7.97 -22.30
CA GLU A 282 13.68 7.52 -23.61
C GLU A 282 14.95 8.27 -24.08
N SER A 283 15.18 9.49 -23.56
CA SER A 283 16.38 10.30 -23.88
C SER A 283 17.62 9.91 -23.06
N THR A 284 17.48 9.04 -22.07
CA THR A 284 18.53 8.75 -21.06
C THR A 284 19.26 7.44 -21.28
N GLY A 285 18.68 6.50 -22.04
CA GLY A 285 19.19 5.13 -22.17
C GLY A 285 18.95 4.25 -20.93
N ILE A 286 18.11 4.69 -19.97
CA ILE A 286 17.74 3.91 -18.79
C ILE A 286 16.93 2.67 -19.21
N GLU A 287 17.31 1.51 -18.70
CA GLU A 287 16.61 0.26 -18.94
C GLU A 287 15.29 0.20 -18.16
N VAL A 288 14.21 -0.08 -18.88
CA VAL A 288 12.88 -0.32 -18.33
C VAL A 288 12.36 -1.69 -18.78
N ASN A 289 11.50 -2.29 -17.98
CA ASN A 289 10.77 -3.50 -18.34
C ASN A 289 9.26 -3.30 -18.14
N ALA A 290 8.46 -4.33 -18.39
CA ALA A 290 7.00 -4.25 -18.24
C ALA A 290 6.52 -3.93 -16.81
N LYS A 291 7.38 -4.02 -15.81
CA LYS A 291 7.04 -3.73 -14.41
C LYS A 291 7.48 -2.33 -13.99
N GLY A 292 8.68 -1.88 -14.38
CA GLY A 292 9.23 -0.59 -13.96
C GLY A 292 10.69 -0.39 -14.41
N ILE A 293 11.36 0.58 -13.82
CA ILE A 293 12.77 0.88 -14.05
C ILE A 293 13.66 -0.21 -13.45
N VAL A 294 14.60 -0.73 -14.22
CA VAL A 294 15.53 -1.77 -13.77
C VAL A 294 16.62 -1.14 -12.89
N VAL A 295 16.85 -1.71 -11.70
CA VAL A 295 17.88 -1.23 -10.77
C VAL A 295 18.64 -2.40 -10.14
N ASN A 296 19.90 -2.13 -9.75
CA ASN A 296 20.71 -3.04 -8.95
C ASN A 296 20.35 -2.97 -7.44
N ASP A 297 21.11 -3.64 -6.58
CA ASP A 297 20.82 -3.68 -5.13
C ASP A 297 21.07 -2.36 -4.40
N ASN A 298 21.81 -1.44 -5.01
CA ASN A 298 22.01 -0.07 -4.54
C ASN A 298 20.98 0.91 -5.10
N MET A 299 19.94 0.42 -5.77
CA MET A 299 18.91 1.20 -6.45
C MET A 299 19.43 2.00 -7.66
N GLU A 300 20.67 1.78 -8.11
CA GLU A 300 21.24 2.42 -9.29
C GLU A 300 20.76 1.71 -10.57
N THR A 301 20.46 2.49 -11.60
CA THR A 301 20.09 2.00 -12.93
C THR A 301 21.33 1.56 -13.72
N ASN A 302 21.17 1.18 -14.99
CA ASN A 302 22.30 0.95 -15.90
C ASN A 302 23.04 2.25 -16.28
N VAL A 303 22.45 3.44 -16.01
CA VAL A 303 23.10 4.75 -16.19
C VAL A 303 23.73 5.16 -14.87
N LYS A 304 25.07 5.31 -14.88
CA LYS A 304 25.84 5.62 -13.67
C LYS A 304 25.37 6.94 -13.03
N GLY A 305 25.18 6.95 -11.71
CA GLY A 305 24.74 8.11 -10.96
C GLY A 305 23.23 8.38 -11.04
N VAL A 306 22.48 7.54 -11.76
CA VAL A 306 21.01 7.64 -11.85
C VAL A 306 20.37 6.46 -11.13
N TYR A 307 19.50 6.76 -10.19
CA TYR A 307 18.83 5.81 -9.29
C TYR A 307 17.31 5.84 -9.49
N ALA A 308 16.63 4.75 -9.13
CA ALA A 308 15.17 4.71 -9.09
C ALA A 308 14.69 4.01 -7.82
N ILE A 309 13.80 4.68 -7.05
CA ILE A 309 13.32 4.22 -5.74
C ILE A 309 11.79 4.18 -5.66
N GLY A 310 11.28 3.31 -4.80
CA GLY A 310 9.85 3.13 -4.56
C GLY A 310 9.14 2.45 -5.72
N ASP A 311 7.86 2.77 -5.89
CA ASP A 311 6.97 2.05 -6.79
C ASP A 311 7.46 2.07 -8.26
N VAL A 312 8.23 3.06 -8.65
CA VAL A 312 8.72 3.21 -10.04
C VAL A 312 9.67 2.08 -10.47
N ASN A 313 10.39 1.44 -9.52
CA ASN A 313 11.23 0.27 -9.80
C ASN A 313 10.48 -1.06 -9.62
N ALA A 314 9.23 -1.02 -9.14
CA ALA A 314 8.33 -2.17 -8.95
C ALA A 314 8.89 -3.33 -8.11
N ARG A 315 9.98 -3.12 -7.34
CA ARG A 315 10.48 -4.15 -6.42
C ARG A 315 9.52 -4.39 -5.26
N GLN A 316 9.09 -3.29 -4.61
CA GLN A 316 8.12 -3.31 -3.50
C GLN A 316 7.37 -1.98 -3.45
N MET A 317 6.06 -2.01 -3.72
CA MET A 317 5.21 -0.80 -3.76
C MET A 317 4.69 -0.46 -2.36
N LEU A 318 5.61 -0.10 -1.44
CA LEU A 318 5.34 0.26 -0.06
C LEU A 318 6.09 1.56 0.31
N ALA A 319 5.43 2.44 1.06
CA ALA A 319 5.98 3.75 1.41
C ALA A 319 7.31 3.66 2.18
N HIS A 320 7.39 2.75 3.15
CA HIS A 320 8.61 2.51 3.92
C HIS A 320 9.70 1.83 3.09
N ALA A 321 9.36 0.96 2.13
CA ALA A 321 10.32 0.41 1.18
C ALA A 321 10.95 1.53 0.35
N ALA A 322 10.15 2.46 -0.19
CA ALA A 322 10.64 3.60 -0.94
C ALA A 322 11.60 4.48 -0.12
N THR A 323 11.28 4.71 1.17
CA THR A 323 12.14 5.46 2.09
C THR A 323 13.49 4.81 2.30
N PHE A 324 13.53 3.51 2.61
CA PHE A 324 14.78 2.80 2.89
C PHE A 324 15.59 2.49 1.63
N GLN A 325 14.94 2.33 0.48
CA GLN A 325 15.61 2.33 -0.83
C GLN A 325 16.32 3.67 -1.09
N GLY A 326 15.67 4.79 -0.75
CA GLY A 326 16.26 6.12 -0.85
C GLY A 326 17.49 6.29 0.06
N PHE A 327 17.44 5.82 1.28
CA PHE A 327 18.59 5.83 2.20
C PHE A 327 19.74 4.98 1.66
N ARG A 328 19.49 3.79 1.10
CA ARG A 328 20.47 2.95 0.43
C ARG A 328 21.11 3.68 -0.75
N ALA A 329 20.32 4.34 -1.61
CA ALA A 329 20.83 5.10 -2.74
C ALA A 329 21.75 6.25 -2.28
N VAL A 330 21.36 7.02 -1.26
CA VAL A 330 22.18 8.10 -0.70
C VAL A 330 23.46 7.57 -0.07
N ASN A 331 23.41 6.47 0.68
CA ASN A 331 24.62 5.85 1.24
C ASN A 331 25.58 5.42 0.14
N HIS A 332 25.08 4.82 -0.94
CA HIS A 332 25.89 4.44 -2.09
C HIS A 332 26.53 5.68 -2.78
N ILE A 333 25.78 6.77 -2.97
CA ILE A 333 26.30 8.05 -3.49
C ILE A 333 27.44 8.58 -2.62
N LEU A 334 27.34 8.46 -1.30
CA LEU A 334 28.34 8.92 -0.34
C LEU A 334 29.49 7.93 -0.13
N GLY A 335 29.50 6.78 -0.79
CA GLY A 335 30.49 5.71 -0.60
C GLY A 335 30.43 5.09 0.80
N LYS A 336 29.27 5.08 1.45
CA LYS A 336 29.02 4.51 2.78
C LYS A 336 28.35 3.14 2.67
N ASP A 337 28.82 2.19 3.46
CA ASP A 337 28.12 0.94 3.67
C ASP A 337 26.93 1.14 4.62
N ASP A 338 25.90 0.31 4.48
CA ASP A 338 24.77 0.26 5.41
C ASP A 338 24.35 -1.19 5.71
N ASN A 339 23.53 -1.34 6.75
CA ASN A 339 22.95 -2.62 7.19
C ASN A 339 21.46 -2.71 6.91
N ILE A 340 20.94 -1.94 5.96
CA ILE A 340 19.51 -1.96 5.60
C ILE A 340 19.14 -3.32 5.00
N ARG A 341 18.21 -4.02 5.61
CA ARG A 341 17.71 -5.35 5.17
C ARG A 341 16.43 -5.16 4.35
N LEU A 342 16.57 -4.86 3.04
CA LEU A 342 15.43 -4.72 2.12
C LEU A 342 14.72 -6.04 1.82
N ASP A 343 15.31 -7.17 2.18
CA ASP A 343 14.73 -8.52 2.13
C ASP A 343 13.74 -8.78 3.28
N ILE A 344 13.86 -8.06 4.39
CA ILE A 344 12.94 -8.12 5.52
C ILE A 344 12.00 -6.93 5.46
N MET A 345 10.89 -7.10 4.74
CA MET A 345 9.94 -6.03 4.48
C MET A 345 8.57 -6.36 5.06
N PRO A 346 8.21 -5.82 6.22
CA PRO A 346 6.87 -6.00 6.78
C PRO A 346 5.83 -5.27 5.93
N SER A 347 4.62 -5.82 5.89
CA SER A 347 3.48 -5.15 5.26
C SER A 347 2.21 -5.36 6.06
N ALA A 348 1.30 -4.40 6.00
CA ALA A 348 0.02 -4.43 6.70
C ALA A 348 -1.14 -4.06 5.79
N ILE A 349 -2.31 -4.57 6.13
CA ILE A 349 -3.59 -4.35 5.47
C ILE A 349 -4.57 -3.89 6.54
N PHE A 350 -5.05 -2.68 6.40
CA PHE A 350 -5.86 -2.01 7.40
C PHE A 350 -7.36 -2.25 7.14
N THR A 351 -7.71 -3.53 7.08
CA THR A 351 -9.10 -3.99 7.24
C THR A 351 -9.44 -4.03 8.73
N TYR A 352 -10.69 -4.30 9.05
CA TYR A 352 -11.07 -4.69 10.41
C TYR A 352 -11.63 -6.13 10.39
N PRO A 353 -10.94 -7.10 11.09
CA PRO A 353 -9.65 -6.92 11.76
C PRO A 353 -8.51 -6.67 10.76
N GLU A 354 -7.40 -6.10 11.24
CA GLU A 354 -6.18 -5.91 10.44
C GLU A 354 -5.56 -7.25 10.01
N ALA A 355 -4.71 -7.20 8.98
CA ALA A 355 -3.79 -8.28 8.68
C ALA A 355 -2.39 -7.73 8.37
N ALA A 356 -1.36 -8.52 8.68
CA ALA A 356 0.02 -8.12 8.43
C ALA A 356 0.92 -9.33 8.18
N CYS A 357 2.07 -9.09 7.54
CA CYS A 357 3.03 -10.15 7.27
C CYS A 357 4.46 -9.63 7.16
N VAL A 358 5.42 -10.53 7.35
CA VAL A 358 6.84 -10.33 7.03
C VAL A 358 7.44 -11.66 6.61
N GLY A 359 8.38 -11.65 5.66
CA GLY A 359 9.09 -12.83 5.18
C GLY A 359 8.23 -13.77 4.32
N LYS A 360 8.60 -15.05 4.30
CA LYS A 360 7.99 -16.06 3.41
C LYS A 360 6.63 -16.53 3.89
N THR A 361 5.73 -16.79 2.93
CA THR A 361 4.49 -17.53 3.19
C THR A 361 4.74 -19.04 3.31
N GLU A 362 3.82 -19.76 3.90
CA GLU A 362 3.86 -21.23 3.89
C GLU A 362 3.77 -21.81 2.47
N ASP A 363 3.01 -21.14 1.59
CA ASP A 363 2.89 -21.55 0.19
C ASP A 363 4.23 -21.39 -0.56
N GLN A 364 4.99 -20.34 -0.29
CA GLN A 364 6.35 -20.14 -0.85
C GLN A 364 7.33 -21.18 -0.29
N CYS A 365 7.32 -21.43 1.02
CA CYS A 365 8.17 -22.47 1.61
C CYS A 365 7.91 -23.86 1.00
N LYS A 366 6.65 -24.20 0.74
CA LYS A 366 6.28 -25.47 0.05
C LYS A 366 6.77 -25.50 -1.40
N ALA A 367 6.60 -24.41 -2.13
CA ALA A 367 7.01 -24.31 -3.54
C ALA A 367 8.54 -24.36 -3.72
N GLU A 368 9.28 -23.82 -2.75
CA GLU A 368 10.76 -23.79 -2.71
C GLU A 368 11.35 -25.02 -1.97
N GLU A 369 10.53 -25.95 -1.53
CA GLU A 369 10.95 -27.16 -0.79
C GLU A 369 11.75 -26.87 0.48
N ILE A 370 11.52 -25.67 1.10
CA ILE A 370 12.18 -25.29 2.35
C ILE A 370 11.55 -26.06 3.51
N LYS A 371 12.38 -26.69 4.33
CA LYS A 371 11.93 -27.35 5.56
C LYS A 371 11.63 -26.34 6.66
N TYR A 372 10.45 -26.46 7.26
CA TYR A 372 10.00 -25.56 8.32
C TYR A 372 9.08 -26.25 9.30
N SER A 373 8.91 -25.65 10.46
CA SER A 373 7.82 -25.92 11.40
C SER A 373 6.91 -24.71 11.51
N THR A 374 5.61 -24.94 11.77
CA THR A 374 4.62 -23.87 11.91
C THR A 374 4.25 -23.72 13.39
N ARG A 375 4.28 -22.47 13.88
CA ARG A 375 3.85 -22.07 15.21
C ARG A 375 2.62 -21.16 15.09
N LYS A 376 1.65 -21.28 16.01
CA LYS A 376 0.40 -20.51 15.95
C LYS A 376 0.00 -20.01 17.33
N GLY A 377 -0.34 -18.73 17.44
CA GLY A 377 -0.99 -18.10 18.58
C GLY A 377 -2.39 -17.62 18.20
N PHE A 378 -3.33 -17.65 19.13
CA PHE A 378 -4.74 -17.33 18.84
C PHE A 378 -5.26 -16.24 19.76
N TYR A 379 -5.89 -15.22 19.20
CA TYR A 379 -6.51 -14.11 19.94
C TYR A 379 -7.53 -14.56 20.98
N ARG A 380 -8.35 -15.55 20.65
CA ARG A 380 -9.36 -16.12 21.58
C ARG A 380 -8.80 -16.72 22.86
N ALA A 381 -7.49 -16.99 22.94
CA ALA A 381 -6.80 -17.50 24.12
C ALA A 381 -6.05 -16.40 24.89
N ASN A 382 -6.05 -15.17 24.38
CA ASN A 382 -5.32 -14.05 24.96
C ASN A 382 -6.23 -13.16 25.80
N GLY A 383 -5.79 -12.86 27.06
CA GLY A 383 -6.60 -12.10 28.02
C GLY A 383 -6.87 -10.65 27.57
N LYS A 384 -5.91 -10.00 26.89
CA LYS A 384 -6.09 -8.64 26.36
C LYS A 384 -7.10 -8.64 25.22
N ALA A 385 -7.02 -9.58 24.28
CA ALA A 385 -7.97 -9.72 23.19
C ALA A 385 -9.40 -9.96 23.69
N LEU A 386 -9.57 -10.81 24.70
CA LEU A 386 -10.86 -11.03 25.37
C LEU A 386 -11.40 -9.76 26.01
N SER A 387 -10.55 -8.99 26.71
CA SER A 387 -10.98 -7.72 27.34
C SER A 387 -11.36 -6.62 26.37
N MET A 388 -10.89 -6.72 25.11
CA MET A 388 -11.21 -5.80 24.02
C MET A 388 -12.39 -6.29 23.15
N GLU A 389 -12.93 -7.49 23.38
CA GLU A 389 -13.88 -8.18 22.50
C GLU A 389 -13.31 -8.49 21.09
N GLU A 390 -11.97 -8.47 20.94
CA GLU A 390 -11.24 -8.65 19.70
C GLU A 390 -10.66 -10.08 19.59
N THR A 391 -11.53 -11.07 19.68
CA THR A 391 -11.14 -12.49 19.77
C THR A 391 -10.91 -13.17 18.42
N GLU A 392 -11.30 -12.50 17.31
CA GLU A 392 -11.10 -13.01 15.96
C GLU A 392 -9.68 -12.70 15.49
N GLY A 393 -8.83 -13.71 15.45
CA GLY A 393 -7.47 -13.51 14.98
C GLY A 393 -6.52 -14.68 15.30
N MET A 394 -5.39 -14.70 14.60
CA MET A 394 -4.26 -15.57 14.90
C MET A 394 -2.97 -15.01 14.31
N ILE A 395 -1.84 -15.35 14.91
CA ILE A 395 -0.52 -15.25 14.31
C ILE A 395 -0.02 -16.65 13.91
N LYS A 396 0.65 -16.70 12.76
CA LYS A 396 1.30 -17.91 12.22
C LYS A 396 2.75 -17.57 11.95
N VAL A 397 3.68 -18.29 12.57
CA VAL A 397 5.13 -18.09 12.40
C VAL A 397 5.74 -19.34 11.80
N LEU A 398 6.59 -19.18 10.80
CA LEU A 398 7.32 -20.24 10.12
C LEU A 398 8.77 -20.25 10.63
N ILE A 399 9.22 -21.36 11.18
CA ILE A 399 10.54 -21.51 11.78
C ILE A 399 11.34 -22.55 10.97
N ALA A 400 12.54 -22.18 10.56
CA ALA A 400 13.50 -23.05 9.88
C ALA A 400 14.09 -24.11 10.84
N GLU A 401 14.76 -25.13 10.29
CA GLU A 401 15.42 -26.19 11.07
C GLU A 401 16.50 -25.64 12.04
N ASP A 402 17.14 -24.54 11.71
CA ASP A 402 18.17 -23.88 12.54
C ASP A 402 17.61 -22.91 13.59
N GLY A 403 16.26 -22.82 13.70
CA GLY A 403 15.55 -21.97 14.64
C GLY A 403 15.34 -20.52 14.17
N SER A 404 15.76 -20.14 12.96
CA SER A 404 15.51 -18.80 12.40
C SER A 404 14.06 -18.64 11.94
N ILE A 405 13.55 -17.40 11.99
CA ILE A 405 12.21 -17.06 11.47
C ILE A 405 12.28 -16.89 9.95
N LEU A 406 11.52 -17.71 9.22
CA LEU A 406 11.36 -17.58 7.77
C LEU A 406 10.31 -16.56 7.38
N GLY A 407 9.27 -16.42 8.20
CA GLY A 407 8.21 -15.48 8.00
C GLY A 407 7.12 -15.59 9.05
N ALA A 408 6.31 -14.55 9.15
CA ALA A 408 5.13 -14.52 9.99
C ALA A 408 3.97 -13.80 9.33
N HIS A 409 2.77 -14.30 9.56
CA HIS A 409 1.53 -13.76 9.02
C HIS A 409 0.49 -13.72 10.12
N CYS A 410 -0.19 -12.58 10.25
CA CYS A 410 -1.11 -12.30 11.33
C CYS A 410 -2.41 -11.70 10.77
N TYR A 411 -3.55 -12.01 11.37
CA TYR A 411 -4.77 -11.23 11.26
C TYR A 411 -5.42 -11.13 12.64
N GLY A 412 -6.02 -9.99 12.94
CA GLY A 412 -6.59 -9.66 14.25
C GLY A 412 -6.28 -8.20 14.60
N ALA A 413 -6.76 -7.75 15.76
CA ALA A 413 -6.48 -6.40 16.25
C ALA A 413 -4.98 -6.13 16.34
N HIS A 414 -4.54 -4.93 15.93
CA HIS A 414 -3.14 -4.48 15.99
C HIS A 414 -2.12 -5.40 15.28
N SER A 415 -2.55 -6.10 14.24
CA SER A 415 -1.65 -6.99 13.48
C SER A 415 -0.46 -6.26 12.89
N ALA A 416 -0.62 -5.00 12.48
CA ALA A 416 0.45 -4.16 11.95
C ALA A 416 1.57 -3.94 12.98
N ASP A 417 1.21 -3.67 14.24
CA ASP A 417 2.17 -3.46 15.32
C ASP A 417 2.83 -4.77 15.74
N LEU A 418 2.07 -5.86 15.84
CA LEU A 418 2.61 -7.18 16.22
C LEU A 418 3.61 -7.73 15.20
N ILE A 419 3.36 -7.54 13.91
CA ILE A 419 4.29 -8.01 12.88
C ILE A 419 5.60 -7.23 12.87
N GLN A 420 5.60 -5.97 13.35
CA GLN A 420 6.82 -5.18 13.48
C GLN A 420 7.79 -5.78 14.52
N GLU A 421 7.30 -6.39 15.58
CA GLU A 421 8.12 -7.13 16.53
C GLU A 421 8.83 -8.30 15.82
N VAL A 422 8.10 -9.10 15.05
CA VAL A 422 8.71 -10.20 14.27
C VAL A 422 9.74 -9.69 13.27
N ALA A 423 9.43 -8.61 12.55
CA ALA A 423 10.38 -7.99 11.63
C ALA A 423 11.67 -7.53 12.32
N THR A 424 11.56 -7.01 13.56
CA THR A 424 12.72 -6.64 14.37
C THR A 424 13.56 -7.85 14.74
N LEU A 425 12.93 -8.93 15.21
CA LEU A 425 13.62 -10.18 15.51
C LEU A 425 14.35 -10.77 14.30
N MET A 426 13.72 -10.73 13.12
CA MET A 426 14.34 -11.17 11.87
C MET A 426 15.54 -10.29 11.48
N ASN A 427 15.47 -8.96 11.66
CA ASN A 427 16.58 -8.05 11.37
C ASN A 427 17.82 -8.31 12.24
N TYR A 428 17.64 -8.82 13.45
CA TYR A 428 18.72 -9.21 14.34
C TYR A 428 19.08 -10.71 14.26
N ASP A 429 18.56 -11.43 13.26
CA ASP A 429 18.75 -12.87 13.07
C ASP A 429 18.50 -13.69 14.37
N ALA A 430 17.51 -13.21 15.15
CA ALA A 430 17.13 -13.85 16.41
C ALA A 430 16.58 -15.26 16.16
N LYS A 431 17.07 -16.22 16.95
CA LYS A 431 16.64 -17.63 16.86
C LYS A 431 15.65 -17.98 17.95
N LEU A 432 14.85 -19.01 17.72
CA LEU A 432 13.75 -19.43 18.58
C LEU A 432 14.19 -19.67 20.06
N ASP A 433 15.39 -20.21 20.29
CA ASP A 433 15.94 -20.43 21.61
C ASP A 433 16.14 -19.13 22.42
N LYS A 434 16.49 -18.03 21.74
CA LYS A 434 16.65 -16.70 22.35
C LYS A 434 15.32 -15.96 22.47
N ILE A 435 14.45 -16.10 21.49
CA ILE A 435 13.15 -15.41 21.47
C ILE A 435 12.27 -15.87 22.63
N ARG A 436 12.34 -17.15 23.01
CA ARG A 436 11.59 -17.71 24.15
C ARG A 436 11.93 -17.09 25.50
N ASP A 437 13.12 -16.53 25.65
CA ASP A 437 13.57 -15.89 26.88
C ASP A 437 13.17 -14.41 26.98
N ILE A 438 12.49 -13.85 25.94
CA ILE A 438 12.04 -12.46 25.92
C ILE A 438 10.77 -12.32 26.77
N ILE A 439 10.81 -11.40 27.74
CA ILE A 439 9.67 -11.12 28.61
C ILE A 439 8.72 -10.15 27.90
N HIS A 440 7.45 -10.56 27.74
CA HIS A 440 6.38 -9.71 27.24
C HIS A 440 5.57 -9.09 28.39
N ILE A 441 5.05 -7.89 28.16
CA ILE A 441 4.21 -7.18 29.14
C ILE A 441 2.84 -7.88 29.23
N HIS A 442 2.38 -8.15 30.45
CA HIS A 442 1.04 -8.69 30.72
C HIS A 442 0.08 -7.58 31.25
N PRO A 443 -1.18 -7.48 30.76
CA PRO A 443 -1.75 -8.18 29.60
C PRO A 443 -1.58 -7.37 28.32
N THR A 444 -1.08 -7.98 27.26
CA THR A 444 -0.93 -7.37 25.94
C THR A 444 -1.27 -8.34 24.81
N LEU A 445 -1.46 -7.81 23.60
CA LEU A 445 -1.60 -8.62 22.39
C LEU A 445 -0.25 -9.25 21.96
N SER A 446 0.90 -8.67 22.33
CA SER A 446 2.24 -9.24 22.05
C SER A 446 2.44 -10.62 22.66
N GLU A 447 1.72 -10.95 23.75
CA GLU A 447 1.76 -12.29 24.35
C GLU A 447 1.24 -13.38 23.38
N ILE A 448 0.46 -13.01 22.35
CA ILE A 448 0.02 -13.96 21.30
C ILE A 448 1.22 -14.50 20.52
N LEU A 449 2.22 -13.63 20.27
CA LEU A 449 3.48 -14.04 19.66
C LEU A 449 4.30 -14.91 20.61
N GLN A 450 4.42 -14.52 21.87
CA GLN A 450 5.11 -15.30 22.91
C GLN A 450 4.51 -16.71 23.01
N ASP A 451 3.19 -16.83 23.16
CA ASP A 451 2.48 -18.11 23.25
C ASP A 451 2.68 -18.98 22.00
N ALA A 452 2.76 -18.35 20.83
CA ALA A 452 3.04 -19.08 19.58
C ALA A 452 4.44 -19.67 19.55
N LEU A 453 5.43 -19.04 20.20
CA LEU A 453 6.85 -19.40 20.12
C LEU A 453 7.33 -20.27 21.30
N LEU A 454 6.58 -20.35 22.38
CA LEU A 454 6.82 -21.28 23.48
C LEU A 454 6.52 -22.73 23.07
#